data_7db6631dfc0020bf4ba9db5f475fff46
#
_entry.id   7db6631dfc0020bf4ba9db5f475fff46
#
_cell.length_a   1.000
_cell.length_b   1.000
_cell.length_c   1.000
_cell.angle_alpha   90.00
_cell.angle_beta   90.00
_cell.angle_gamma   90.00
#
_symmetry.space_group_name_H-M   'P 1'
#
loop_
_entity.id
_entity.type
_entity.pdbx_description
1 polymer ?
#
loop_
_entity_poly.entity_id
_entity_poly.type
_entity_poly.pdbx_seq_one_letter_code
_entity_poly.pdbx_strand_id
1 'polypeptide(L)'
;MISIIVCSRSADISSELKESISSTIGVDFEIVVIDNSLNNYSIFEAYNLGARQAVSPYLCFIHEDVSFSNSSFGWGGALENKLSNKKVGVIGVAGADIVTRIPAPWSSYRFAKRMNLIQGKAIDNGDLIFEKRFLPVGVADSFLPVVLLDGVFLAMRKDIFNEISFNENFTGFHGYDFDISLQSSVAGYENYVMYEKILLTHNSLGNINKYYYENLIKIFKLFESHLPILNGLSLQRGYNISAIEYKQIRRFCLNLMKGGFSYKDVMRTFKYYSRLIKLPIYISVTYHCFFSIVYLCRFKYVKQRRLKV
;
A
#
# COMPACT_ATOMS: atom_id res chain seq x y z
N MET A 1 1.52 8.30 -24.41
CA MET A 1 2.20 9.31 -23.54
C MET A 1 1.77 9.15 -22.11
N ILE A 2 2.71 9.19 -21.14
CA ILE A 2 2.47 8.98 -19.72
C ILE A 2 2.97 10.19 -18.92
N SER A 3 2.18 10.70 -17.98
CA SER A 3 2.64 11.69 -17.00
C SER A 3 3.08 10.97 -15.72
N ILE A 4 4.38 11.09 -15.43
CA ILE A 4 4.98 10.52 -14.22
C ILE A 4 4.97 11.60 -13.14
N ILE A 5 4.23 11.37 -12.05
CA ILE A 5 3.99 12.32 -10.98
C ILE A 5 4.78 11.90 -9.75
N VAL A 6 5.62 12.80 -9.24
CA VAL A 6 6.49 12.55 -8.10
C VAL A 6 6.27 13.64 -7.05
N CYS A 7 5.93 13.22 -5.83
CA CYS A 7 6.02 14.11 -4.66
C CYS A 7 7.45 14.02 -4.12
N SER A 8 8.22 15.10 -4.22
CA SER A 8 9.63 15.13 -3.88
C SER A 8 9.92 16.01 -2.67
N ARG A 9 10.91 15.60 -1.85
CA ARG A 9 11.47 16.40 -0.76
C ARG A 9 12.46 17.48 -1.25
N SER A 10 12.57 17.64 -2.56
CA SER A 10 13.40 18.66 -3.23
C SER A 10 12.66 19.20 -4.46
N ALA A 11 13.11 20.35 -4.96
CA ALA A 11 12.52 21.00 -6.13
C ALA A 11 12.61 20.15 -7.41
N ASP A 12 13.48 19.16 -7.44
CA ASP A 12 13.64 18.23 -8.55
C ASP A 12 13.96 16.83 -8.07
N ILE A 13 13.77 15.82 -8.93
CA ILE A 13 14.13 14.42 -8.68
C ILE A 13 15.59 14.16 -9.09
N SER A 14 16.17 13.06 -8.60
CA SER A 14 17.55 12.68 -8.92
C SER A 14 17.77 12.40 -10.41
N SER A 15 19.00 12.65 -10.91
CA SER A 15 19.39 12.31 -12.27
C SER A 15 19.27 10.82 -12.54
N GLU A 16 19.59 9.98 -11.55
CA GLU A 16 19.50 8.53 -11.64
C GLU A 16 18.07 8.06 -11.87
N LEU A 17 17.10 8.69 -11.20
CA LEU A 17 15.67 8.37 -11.41
C LEU A 17 15.25 8.78 -12.82
N LYS A 18 15.60 10.01 -13.27
CA LYS A 18 15.30 10.49 -14.64
C LYS A 18 15.89 9.57 -15.71
N GLU A 19 17.15 9.18 -15.57
CA GLU A 19 17.84 8.30 -16.51
C GLU A 19 17.22 6.89 -16.52
N SER A 20 16.89 6.34 -15.35
CA SER A 20 16.27 5.01 -15.27
C SER A 20 14.89 4.97 -15.93
N ILE A 21 14.11 6.05 -15.84
CA ILE A 21 12.83 6.18 -16.54
C ILE A 21 13.06 6.30 -18.05
N SER A 22 13.85 7.28 -18.48
CA SER A 22 14.04 7.59 -19.91
C SER A 22 14.64 6.43 -20.70
N SER A 23 15.55 5.67 -20.09
CA SER A 23 16.18 4.52 -20.72
C SER A 23 15.30 3.29 -20.83
N THR A 24 14.18 3.21 -20.08
CA THR A 24 13.38 1.97 -19.98
C THR A 24 11.92 2.12 -20.39
N ILE A 25 11.34 3.31 -20.31
CA ILE A 25 9.90 3.52 -20.51
C ILE A 25 9.40 3.19 -21.93
N GLY A 26 10.14 3.56 -22.96
CA GLY A 26 9.86 3.21 -24.35
C GLY A 26 8.63 3.85 -24.99
N VAL A 27 8.10 4.92 -24.41
CA VAL A 27 7.02 5.76 -24.92
C VAL A 27 7.27 7.22 -24.55
N ASP A 28 6.56 8.15 -25.19
CA ASP A 28 6.60 9.57 -24.79
C ASP A 28 6.10 9.73 -23.35
N PHE A 29 6.76 10.58 -22.59
CA PHE A 29 6.42 10.86 -21.21
C PHE A 29 6.77 12.28 -20.79
N GLU A 30 6.16 12.74 -19.75
CA GLU A 30 6.57 13.92 -18.97
C GLU A 30 6.78 13.55 -17.51
N ILE A 31 7.56 14.34 -16.78
CA ILE A 31 7.73 14.22 -15.33
C ILE A 31 7.16 15.48 -14.69
N VAL A 32 6.18 15.29 -13.80
CA VAL A 32 5.55 16.34 -13.01
C VAL A 32 6.06 16.20 -11.58
N VAL A 33 6.96 17.08 -11.18
CA VAL A 33 7.53 17.09 -9.81
C VAL A 33 6.74 18.06 -8.94
N ILE A 34 6.20 17.57 -7.84
CA ILE A 34 5.59 18.41 -6.82
C ILE A 34 6.63 18.61 -5.71
N ASP A 35 7.20 19.80 -5.65
CA ASP A 35 8.13 20.20 -4.61
C ASP A 35 7.41 20.27 -3.25
N ASN A 36 7.74 19.34 -2.39
CA ASN A 36 7.24 19.27 -1.02
C ASN A 36 8.37 19.36 0.02
N SER A 37 9.47 20.04 -0.34
CA SER A 37 10.65 20.26 0.52
C SER A 37 10.30 20.95 1.84
N LEU A 38 9.26 21.80 1.81
CA LEU A 38 8.75 22.49 2.99
C LEU A 38 7.62 21.72 3.71
N ASN A 39 7.28 20.50 3.25
CA ASN A 39 6.21 19.66 3.80
C ASN A 39 4.85 20.37 3.84
N ASN A 40 4.54 21.14 2.79
CA ASN A 40 3.31 21.92 2.67
C ASN A 40 2.09 21.06 2.30
N TYR A 41 2.30 19.90 1.71
CA TYR A 41 1.27 19.00 1.21
C TYR A 41 1.33 17.65 1.88
N SER A 42 0.18 17.04 2.14
CA SER A 42 0.07 15.61 2.29
C SER A 42 0.34 14.92 0.95
N ILE A 43 0.62 13.61 0.96
CA ILE A 43 0.78 12.86 -0.30
C ILE A 43 -0.49 12.87 -1.15
N PHE A 44 -1.67 12.92 -0.53
CA PHE A 44 -2.96 13.00 -1.19
C PHE A 44 -3.10 14.30 -1.99
N GLU A 45 -2.79 15.43 -1.36
CA GLU A 45 -2.81 16.76 -2.00
C GLU A 45 -1.75 16.88 -3.09
N ALA A 46 -0.51 16.41 -2.81
CA ALA A 46 0.59 16.46 -3.76
C ALA A 46 0.27 15.67 -5.04
N TYR A 47 -0.24 14.46 -4.90
CA TYR A 47 -0.60 13.63 -6.06
C TYR A 47 -1.80 14.18 -6.82
N ASN A 48 -2.81 14.73 -6.15
CA ASN A 48 -3.92 15.42 -6.81
C ASN A 48 -3.44 16.66 -7.55
N LEU A 49 -2.53 17.44 -6.97
CA LEU A 49 -1.93 18.61 -7.63
C LEU A 49 -1.17 18.20 -8.90
N GLY A 50 -0.34 17.16 -8.81
CA GLY A 50 0.39 16.62 -9.95
C GLY A 50 -0.53 16.10 -11.04
N ALA A 51 -1.61 15.41 -10.70
CA ALA A 51 -2.60 14.93 -11.66
C ALA A 51 -3.33 16.07 -12.39
N ARG A 52 -3.57 17.19 -11.72
CA ARG A 52 -4.13 18.41 -12.36
C ARG A 52 -3.16 19.04 -13.37
N GLN A 53 -1.86 19.04 -13.07
CA GLN A 53 -0.81 19.59 -13.94
C GLN A 53 -0.49 18.68 -15.13
N ALA A 54 -0.65 17.38 -14.96
CA ALA A 54 -0.39 16.35 -15.97
C ALA A 54 -1.20 16.59 -17.26
N VAL A 55 -0.58 16.44 -18.42
CA VAL A 55 -1.25 16.62 -19.73
C VAL A 55 -1.60 15.30 -20.42
N SER A 56 -0.99 14.19 -19.99
CA SER A 56 -1.17 12.88 -20.62
C SER A 56 -2.47 12.18 -20.20
N PRO A 57 -3.02 11.28 -21.03
CA PRO A 57 -4.20 10.49 -20.69
C PRO A 57 -3.92 9.40 -19.65
N TYR A 58 -2.66 9.09 -19.41
CA TYR A 58 -2.22 8.10 -18.42
C TYR A 58 -1.36 8.76 -17.36
N LEU A 59 -1.72 8.54 -16.09
CA LEU A 59 -1.03 9.05 -14.90
C LEU A 59 -0.26 7.91 -14.24
N CYS A 60 0.96 8.19 -13.79
CA CYS A 60 1.79 7.27 -13.06
C CYS A 60 2.38 7.97 -11.83
N PHE A 61 1.91 7.63 -10.65
CA PHE A 61 2.37 8.15 -9.37
C PHE A 61 3.47 7.25 -8.82
N ILE A 62 4.64 7.81 -8.53
CA ILE A 62 5.79 7.05 -8.02
C ILE A 62 6.45 7.75 -6.84
N HIS A 63 7.16 6.98 -6.02
CA HIS A 63 8.05 7.53 -5.02
C HIS A 63 9.32 8.10 -5.66
N GLU A 64 9.96 9.06 -4.98
CA GLU A 64 11.21 9.68 -5.46
C GLU A 64 12.44 8.78 -5.28
N ASP A 65 12.34 7.73 -4.47
CA ASP A 65 13.41 6.80 -4.08
C ASP A 65 13.33 5.45 -4.77
N VAL A 66 12.76 5.43 -5.97
CA VAL A 66 12.68 4.24 -6.83
C VAL A 66 13.68 4.31 -7.99
N SER A 67 13.98 3.15 -8.58
CA SER A 67 14.77 3.05 -9.80
C SER A 67 14.14 2.01 -10.74
N PHE A 68 14.14 2.34 -12.03
CA PHE A 68 13.67 1.47 -13.11
C PHE A 68 14.81 0.73 -13.82
N SER A 69 16.06 0.88 -13.37
CA SER A 69 17.26 0.33 -14.04
C SER A 69 17.22 -1.19 -14.24
N ASN A 70 16.42 -1.91 -13.46
CA ASN A 70 16.22 -3.36 -13.62
C ASN A 70 15.05 -3.71 -14.55
N SER A 71 14.32 -2.70 -15.07
CA SER A 71 13.22 -2.90 -15.99
C SER A 71 13.72 -3.11 -17.41
N SER A 72 12.98 -3.91 -18.20
CA SER A 72 13.22 -4.03 -19.63
C SER A 72 12.63 -2.84 -20.38
N PHE A 73 13.21 -2.48 -21.51
CA PHE A 73 12.70 -1.41 -22.36
C PHE A 73 11.26 -1.65 -22.82
N GLY A 74 10.44 -0.59 -22.76
CA GLY A 74 9.06 -0.59 -23.26
C GLY A 74 8.00 -0.97 -22.22
N TRP A 75 8.28 -0.85 -20.91
CA TRP A 75 7.27 -1.04 -19.87
C TRP A 75 6.10 -0.04 -19.97
N GLY A 76 6.38 1.19 -20.45
CA GLY A 76 5.36 2.20 -20.67
C GLY A 76 4.34 1.79 -21.73
N GLY A 77 4.79 1.17 -22.84
CA GLY A 77 3.88 0.66 -23.87
C GLY A 77 3.01 -0.49 -23.39
N ALA A 78 3.56 -1.39 -22.57
CA ALA A 78 2.78 -2.46 -21.95
C ALA A 78 1.72 -1.89 -20.98
N LEU A 79 2.09 -0.85 -20.23
CA LEU A 79 1.17 -0.14 -19.32
C LEU A 79 0.03 0.54 -20.10
N GLU A 80 0.32 1.31 -21.15
CA GLU A 80 -0.68 1.97 -22.00
C GLU A 80 -1.64 0.96 -22.62
N ASN A 81 -1.09 -0.14 -23.16
CA ASN A 81 -1.90 -1.21 -23.74
C ASN A 81 -2.88 -1.81 -22.71
N LYS A 82 -2.43 -2.10 -21.49
CA LYS A 82 -3.31 -2.63 -20.44
C LYS A 82 -4.36 -1.60 -20.01
N LEU A 83 -3.97 -0.33 -19.82
CA LEU A 83 -4.86 0.77 -19.41
C LEU A 83 -5.87 1.17 -20.50
N SER A 84 -5.66 0.81 -21.77
CA SER A 84 -6.64 1.06 -22.83
C SER A 84 -7.96 0.30 -22.61
N ASN A 85 -7.93 -0.80 -21.85
CA ASN A 85 -9.13 -1.50 -21.42
C ASN A 85 -9.88 -0.68 -20.34
N LYS A 86 -11.11 -0.28 -20.65
CA LYS A 86 -11.96 0.55 -19.79
C LYS A 86 -12.30 -0.05 -18.43
N LYS A 87 -12.20 -1.38 -18.27
CA LYS A 87 -12.42 -2.06 -16.98
C LYS A 87 -11.23 -1.96 -16.03
N VAL A 88 -10.05 -1.63 -16.54
CA VAL A 88 -8.85 -1.52 -15.72
C VAL A 88 -8.88 -0.23 -14.93
N GLY A 89 -8.75 -0.34 -13.61
CA GLY A 89 -8.66 0.75 -12.66
C GLY A 89 -7.22 1.19 -12.45
N VAL A 90 -6.59 0.68 -11.39
CA VAL A 90 -5.23 1.04 -11.02
C VAL A 90 -4.28 -0.14 -11.25
N ILE A 91 -3.09 0.15 -11.77
CA ILE A 91 -1.99 -0.80 -11.96
C ILE A 91 -0.86 -0.42 -11.01
N GLY A 92 -0.32 -1.40 -10.29
CA GLY A 92 0.86 -1.26 -9.43
C GLY A 92 1.89 -2.35 -9.67
N VAL A 93 2.91 -2.43 -8.83
CA VAL A 93 3.95 -3.48 -8.88
C VAL A 93 3.91 -4.41 -7.65
N ALA A 94 3.11 -4.09 -6.66
CA ALA A 94 2.88 -4.92 -5.49
C ALA A 94 1.47 -4.71 -4.94
N GLY A 95 0.90 -5.75 -4.29
CA GLY A 95 -0.45 -5.68 -3.77
C GLY A 95 -0.97 -6.99 -3.20
N ALA A 96 -2.28 -7.05 -2.98
CA ALA A 96 -2.98 -8.26 -2.51
C ALA A 96 -4.31 -8.47 -3.23
N ASP A 97 -4.65 -9.73 -3.50
CA ASP A 97 -5.87 -10.12 -4.20
C ASP A 97 -7.10 -10.25 -3.28
N ILE A 98 -6.95 -9.92 -2.01
CA ILE A 98 -8.05 -9.83 -1.02
C ILE A 98 -7.87 -8.65 -0.08
N VAL A 99 -8.98 -8.11 0.43
CA VAL A 99 -9.04 -7.22 1.59
C VAL A 99 -10.11 -7.73 2.54
N THR A 100 -9.75 -7.90 3.81
CA THR A 100 -10.67 -8.33 4.86
C THR A 100 -11.28 -7.13 5.58
N ARG A 101 -12.18 -7.35 6.54
CA ARG A 101 -12.74 -6.30 7.40
C ARG A 101 -11.76 -5.76 8.44
N ILE A 102 -10.64 -6.46 8.67
CA ILE A 102 -9.62 -6.05 9.65
C ILE A 102 -8.53 -5.25 8.94
N PRO A 103 -8.20 -4.03 9.41
CA PRO A 103 -7.12 -3.23 8.83
C PRO A 103 -5.79 -3.99 8.87
N ALA A 104 -5.20 -4.17 7.70
CA ALA A 104 -3.94 -4.86 7.56
C ALA A 104 -3.18 -4.37 6.32
N PRO A 105 -1.85 -4.21 6.37
CA PRO A 105 -1.07 -3.91 5.18
C PRO A 105 -1.21 -5.06 4.16
N TRP A 106 -1.17 -4.73 2.86
CA TRP A 106 -1.27 -5.71 1.78
C TRP A 106 -0.27 -6.88 1.95
N SER A 107 0.92 -6.60 2.45
CA SER A 107 1.97 -7.59 2.71
C SER A 107 1.63 -8.64 3.79
N SER A 108 0.59 -8.39 4.60
CA SER A 108 0.10 -9.32 5.63
C SER A 108 -0.65 -10.52 5.05
N TYR A 109 -1.12 -10.41 3.82
CA TYR A 109 -1.89 -11.46 3.15
C TYR A 109 -0.97 -12.49 2.49
N ARG A 110 -0.28 -13.32 3.29
CA ARG A 110 0.81 -14.21 2.85
C ARG A 110 0.55 -14.99 1.55
N PHE A 111 -0.68 -15.51 1.38
CA PHE A 111 -1.06 -16.34 0.23
C PHE A 111 -1.71 -15.55 -0.90
N ALA A 112 -2.12 -14.33 -0.61
CA ALA A 112 -2.85 -13.45 -1.52
C ALA A 112 -2.02 -12.27 -2.03
N LYS A 113 -0.77 -12.13 -1.61
CA LYS A 113 0.10 -11.05 -2.06
C LYS A 113 0.70 -11.33 -3.44
N ARG A 114 0.82 -10.27 -4.22
CA ARG A 114 1.46 -10.22 -5.53
C ARG A 114 2.53 -9.15 -5.48
N MET A 115 3.68 -9.42 -6.08
CA MET A 115 4.81 -8.56 -5.89
C MET A 115 5.84 -8.71 -7.00
N ASN A 116 6.20 -7.60 -7.63
CA ASN A 116 7.23 -7.48 -8.65
C ASN A 116 8.14 -6.30 -8.31
N LEU A 117 8.93 -6.44 -7.26
CA LEU A 117 9.66 -5.36 -6.63
C LEU A 117 10.97 -5.90 -6.03
N ILE A 118 12.06 -5.14 -6.19
CA ILE A 118 13.29 -5.30 -5.43
C ILE A 118 13.23 -4.33 -4.26
N GLN A 119 13.16 -4.85 -3.05
CA GLN A 119 12.98 -4.05 -1.84
C GLN A 119 14.30 -3.92 -1.07
N GLY A 120 14.73 -2.70 -0.80
CA GLY A 120 15.77 -2.42 0.16
C GLY A 120 15.36 -2.84 1.58
N LYS A 121 16.30 -3.40 2.35
CA LYS A 121 16.11 -3.79 3.73
C LYS A 121 17.33 -3.36 4.55
N ALA A 122 17.10 -2.65 5.66
CA ALA A 122 18.18 -2.29 6.56
C ALA A 122 18.77 -3.53 7.24
N ILE A 123 20.08 -3.51 7.42
CA ILE A 123 20.84 -4.40 8.27
C ILE A 123 21.34 -3.65 9.51
N ASP A 124 21.86 -4.40 10.49
CA ASP A 124 22.16 -3.86 11.85
C ASP A 124 23.13 -2.68 11.87
N ASN A 125 23.98 -2.52 10.86
CA ASN A 125 24.91 -1.37 10.72
C ASN A 125 24.33 -0.17 9.98
N GLY A 126 23.05 -0.23 9.56
CA GLY A 126 22.37 0.84 8.81
C GLY A 126 22.52 0.77 7.29
N ASP A 127 23.28 -0.19 6.77
CA ASP A 127 23.40 -0.42 5.33
C ASP A 127 22.11 -1.05 4.79
N LEU A 128 21.86 -0.85 3.49
CA LEU A 128 20.75 -1.49 2.78
C LEU A 128 21.24 -2.74 2.06
N ILE A 129 20.59 -3.86 2.30
CA ILE A 129 20.62 -5.01 1.40
C ILE A 129 19.35 -5.05 0.57
N PHE A 130 19.45 -5.50 -0.67
CA PHE A 130 18.32 -5.59 -1.58
C PHE A 130 17.85 -7.03 -1.69
N GLU A 131 16.59 -7.25 -1.32
CA GLU A 131 15.92 -8.54 -1.51
C GLU A 131 14.99 -8.47 -2.72
N LYS A 132 15.27 -9.33 -3.70
CA LYS A 132 14.37 -9.54 -4.82
C LYS A 132 13.15 -10.32 -4.34
N ARG A 133 11.99 -9.70 -4.34
CA ARG A 133 10.77 -10.34 -3.89
C ARG A 133 9.84 -10.60 -5.07
N PHE A 134 10.04 -11.73 -5.70
CA PHE A 134 9.09 -12.25 -6.69
C PHE A 134 8.13 -13.23 -6.02
N LEU A 135 6.88 -13.07 -6.37
CA LEU A 135 5.87 -14.10 -6.31
C LEU A 135 5.08 -13.91 -7.61
N PRO A 136 5.11 -14.74 -8.47
CA PRO A 136 4.83 -16.14 -8.46
C PRO A 136 5.65 -16.93 -9.45
N VAL A 137 5.75 -18.16 -9.12
CA VAL A 137 6.20 -19.18 -10.05
C VAL A 137 5.01 -19.60 -10.93
N GLY A 138 5.21 -19.63 -12.24
CA GLY A 138 4.28 -20.27 -13.17
C GLY A 138 3.13 -19.41 -13.67
N VAL A 139 3.21 -18.07 -13.61
CA VAL A 139 2.18 -17.21 -14.18
C VAL A 139 2.55 -16.85 -15.61
N ALA A 140 1.70 -17.28 -16.55
CA ALA A 140 1.77 -16.85 -17.95
C ALA A 140 1.29 -15.40 -18.14
N ASP A 141 0.59 -14.85 -17.15
CA ASP A 141 -0.04 -13.54 -17.26
C ASP A 141 0.92 -12.43 -16.86
N SER A 142 1.07 -11.45 -17.74
CA SER A 142 1.87 -10.24 -17.51
C SER A 142 1.26 -9.31 -16.45
N PHE A 143 -0.03 -9.47 -16.15
CA PHE A 143 -0.81 -8.68 -15.19
C PHE A 143 -1.67 -9.58 -14.32
N LEU A 144 -1.51 -9.49 -13.01
CA LEU A 144 -2.31 -10.27 -12.07
C LEU A 144 -3.33 -9.39 -11.35
N PRO A 145 -4.61 -9.79 -11.31
CA PRO A 145 -5.64 -9.01 -10.63
C PRO A 145 -5.40 -8.99 -9.12
N VAL A 146 -5.60 -7.82 -8.52
CA VAL A 146 -5.51 -7.57 -7.08
C VAL A 146 -6.66 -6.67 -6.63
N VAL A 147 -6.83 -6.51 -5.32
CA VAL A 147 -7.74 -5.53 -4.72
C VAL A 147 -6.98 -4.34 -4.20
N LEU A 148 -5.93 -4.58 -3.41
CA LEU A 148 -5.05 -3.54 -2.88
C LEU A 148 -3.74 -3.49 -3.66
N LEU A 149 -3.19 -2.29 -3.76
CA LEU A 149 -1.88 -2.00 -4.31
C LEU A 149 -0.98 -1.34 -3.27
N ASP A 150 0.32 -1.39 -3.49
CA ASP A 150 1.35 -0.64 -2.78
C ASP A 150 1.56 0.70 -3.48
N GLY A 151 1.74 1.75 -2.71
CA GLY A 151 1.86 3.11 -3.21
C GLY A 151 3.16 3.46 -3.91
N VAL A 152 4.15 2.57 -3.89
CA VAL A 152 5.46 2.82 -4.52
C VAL A 152 5.37 3.12 -6.02
N PHE A 153 4.36 2.56 -6.68
CA PHE A 153 4.02 2.76 -8.09
C PHE A 153 2.53 2.52 -8.29
N LEU A 154 1.81 3.53 -8.76
CA LEU A 154 0.40 3.46 -9.08
C LEU A 154 0.16 4.13 -10.43
N ALA A 155 -0.44 3.42 -11.38
CA ALA A 155 -0.76 3.99 -12.68
C ALA A 155 -2.23 3.77 -13.04
N MET A 156 -2.83 4.77 -13.69
CA MET A 156 -4.25 4.74 -14.07
C MET A 156 -4.54 5.72 -15.21
N ARG A 157 -5.70 5.59 -15.81
CA ARG A 157 -6.17 6.59 -16.78
C ARG A 157 -6.58 7.88 -16.07
N LYS A 158 -6.38 9.01 -16.73
CA LYS A 158 -6.79 10.32 -16.21
C LYS A 158 -8.31 10.49 -16.15
N ASP A 159 -9.07 9.86 -17.06
CA ASP A 159 -10.53 9.87 -17.02
C ASP A 159 -11.07 9.20 -15.74
N ILE A 160 -10.52 8.04 -15.34
CA ILE A 160 -10.86 7.39 -14.06
C ILE A 160 -10.45 8.28 -12.89
N PHE A 161 -9.27 8.92 -12.95
CA PHE A 161 -8.80 9.80 -11.87
C PHE A 161 -9.74 10.99 -11.65
N ASN A 162 -10.50 11.42 -12.65
CA ASN A 162 -11.53 12.44 -12.49
C ASN A 162 -12.78 11.92 -11.73
N GLU A 163 -12.99 10.60 -11.71
CA GLU A 163 -14.08 9.95 -10.96
C GLU A 163 -13.65 9.57 -9.54
N ILE A 164 -12.42 9.02 -9.41
CA ILE A 164 -11.82 8.60 -8.16
C ILE A 164 -10.46 9.27 -7.99
N SER A 165 -10.28 10.08 -6.96
CA SER A 165 -9.03 10.78 -6.68
C SER A 165 -8.56 10.51 -5.26
N PHE A 166 -7.35 10.91 -4.93
CA PHE A 166 -6.86 10.77 -3.56
C PHE A 166 -7.67 11.67 -2.61
N ASN A 167 -8.18 11.09 -1.53
CA ASN A 167 -9.08 11.80 -0.61
C ASN A 167 -8.29 12.74 0.31
N GLU A 168 -8.34 14.04 0.04
CA GLU A 168 -7.63 15.10 0.78
C GLU A 168 -8.13 15.30 2.23
N ASN A 169 -9.20 14.61 2.66
CA ASN A 169 -9.57 14.54 4.08
C ASN A 169 -8.60 13.70 4.92
N PHE A 170 -7.72 12.93 4.29
CA PHE A 170 -6.61 12.26 4.93
C PHE A 170 -5.33 13.11 4.85
N THR A 171 -4.49 13.00 5.87
CA THR A 171 -3.25 13.78 5.97
C THR A 171 -2.03 12.89 6.10
N GLY A 172 -0.84 13.47 5.88
CA GLY A 172 0.44 12.76 5.96
C GLY A 172 0.74 11.95 4.71
N PHE A 173 1.55 10.89 4.87
CA PHE A 173 2.15 10.15 3.76
C PHE A 173 1.76 8.66 3.76
N HIS A 174 0.62 8.30 4.36
CA HIS A 174 0.20 6.90 4.49
C HIS A 174 -1.27 6.70 4.16
N GLY A 175 -1.56 5.60 3.48
CA GLY A 175 -2.92 5.13 3.22
C GLY A 175 -3.52 5.57 1.89
N TYR A 176 -2.88 6.45 1.15
CA TYR A 176 -3.34 6.90 -0.16
C TYR A 176 -3.48 5.75 -1.17
N ASP A 177 -2.60 4.77 -1.06
CA ASP A 177 -2.59 3.53 -1.83
C ASP A 177 -3.80 2.64 -1.52
N PHE A 178 -4.15 2.51 -0.24
CA PHE A 178 -5.37 1.83 0.19
C PHE A 178 -6.62 2.57 -0.28
N ASP A 179 -6.64 3.89 -0.09
CA ASP A 179 -7.77 4.74 -0.47
C ASP A 179 -8.10 4.60 -1.95
N ILE A 180 -7.14 4.87 -2.84
CA ILE A 180 -7.36 4.82 -4.29
C ILE A 180 -7.67 3.40 -4.80
N SER A 181 -7.03 2.37 -4.22
CA SER A 181 -7.27 0.97 -4.58
C SER A 181 -8.69 0.53 -4.22
N LEU A 182 -9.18 0.93 -3.04
CA LEU A 182 -10.54 0.60 -2.59
C LEU A 182 -11.59 1.39 -3.35
N GLN A 183 -11.37 2.69 -3.61
CA GLN A 183 -12.26 3.49 -4.46
C GLN A 183 -12.41 2.83 -5.83
N SER A 184 -11.30 2.46 -6.47
CA SER A 184 -11.29 1.77 -7.76
C SER A 184 -12.10 0.47 -7.72
N SER A 185 -11.86 -0.38 -6.73
CA SER A 185 -12.56 -1.67 -6.59
C SER A 185 -14.06 -1.50 -6.32
N VAL A 186 -14.44 -0.51 -5.50
CA VAL A 186 -15.86 -0.21 -5.17
C VAL A 186 -16.59 0.41 -6.36
N ALA A 187 -15.90 1.19 -7.19
CA ALA A 187 -16.43 1.72 -8.45
C ALA A 187 -16.58 0.65 -9.55
N GLY A 188 -16.15 -0.60 -9.29
CA GLY A 188 -16.29 -1.72 -10.22
C GLY A 188 -15.14 -1.89 -11.19
N TYR A 189 -14.04 -1.16 -11.00
CA TYR A 189 -12.82 -1.34 -11.78
C TYR A 189 -11.97 -2.49 -11.24
N GLU A 190 -11.11 -3.02 -12.10
CA GLU A 190 -10.16 -4.10 -11.79
C GLU A 190 -8.75 -3.54 -11.60
N ASN A 191 -8.14 -3.78 -10.45
CA ASN A 191 -6.76 -3.41 -10.17
C ASN A 191 -5.80 -4.56 -10.51
N TYR A 192 -4.57 -4.22 -10.90
CA TYR A 192 -3.59 -5.22 -11.33
C TYR A 192 -2.18 -4.94 -10.78
N VAL A 193 -1.44 -6.02 -10.51
CA VAL A 193 0.03 -5.98 -10.38
C VAL A 193 0.64 -6.33 -11.73
N MET A 194 1.51 -5.47 -12.23
CA MET A 194 2.22 -5.62 -13.50
C MET A 194 3.53 -6.38 -13.31
N TYR A 195 3.76 -7.39 -14.16
CA TYR A 195 5.02 -8.15 -14.24
C TYR A 195 5.73 -7.93 -15.57
N GLU A 196 5.03 -7.43 -16.57
CA GLU A 196 5.55 -7.27 -17.91
C GLU A 196 6.55 -6.12 -17.98
N LYS A 197 7.79 -6.44 -18.37
CA LYS A 197 8.89 -5.49 -18.64
C LYS A 197 9.30 -4.58 -17.47
N ILE A 198 8.51 -4.45 -16.41
CA ILE A 198 8.84 -3.63 -15.25
C ILE A 198 9.45 -4.45 -14.13
N LEU A 199 10.52 -3.96 -13.54
CA LEU A 199 11.08 -4.44 -12.28
C LEU A 199 11.64 -3.25 -11.52
N LEU A 200 10.88 -2.79 -10.56
CA LEU A 200 11.19 -1.60 -9.78
C LEU A 200 12.11 -1.95 -8.61
N THR A 201 13.11 -1.09 -8.36
CA THR A 201 13.89 -1.13 -7.12
C THR A 201 13.43 0.01 -6.21
N HIS A 202 13.10 -0.28 -4.96
CA HIS A 202 12.70 0.69 -3.95
C HIS A 202 13.78 0.80 -2.88
N ASN A 203 14.38 1.97 -2.78
CA ASN A 203 15.62 2.22 -2.03
C ASN A 203 15.38 2.60 -0.56
N SER A 204 14.13 2.56 -0.07
CA SER A 204 13.84 2.92 1.31
C SER A 204 13.06 1.86 2.07
N LEU A 205 13.03 2.06 3.37
CA LEU A 205 12.19 1.31 4.31
C LEU A 205 11.02 2.18 4.71
N GLY A 206 9.82 1.75 4.43
CA GLY A 206 8.62 2.45 4.89
C GLY A 206 8.61 2.60 6.42
N ASN A 207 8.39 3.81 6.91
CA ASN A 207 8.28 4.08 8.35
C ASN A 207 6.83 3.91 8.79
N ILE A 208 6.50 2.75 9.35
CA ILE A 208 5.17 2.48 9.92
C ILE A 208 5.11 3.09 11.32
N ASN A 209 4.39 4.19 11.45
CA ASN A 209 4.20 4.93 12.70
C ASN A 209 2.74 4.93 13.15
N LYS A 210 2.43 5.69 14.21
CA LYS A 210 1.07 5.81 14.73
C LYS A 210 0.07 6.36 13.70
N TYR A 211 0.46 7.37 12.93
CA TYR A 211 -0.39 8.00 11.90
C TYR A 211 -0.78 7.03 10.79
N TYR A 212 0.12 6.09 10.42
CA TYR A 212 -0.20 5.00 9.49
C TYR A 212 -1.42 4.21 9.96
N TYR A 213 -1.45 3.80 11.23
CA TYR A 213 -2.57 3.02 11.76
C TYR A 213 -3.85 3.86 11.92
N GLU A 214 -3.71 5.13 12.27
CA GLU A 214 -4.87 6.05 12.38
C GLU A 214 -5.54 6.23 11.02
N ASN A 215 -4.79 6.50 9.95
CA ASN A 215 -5.33 6.59 8.60
C ASN A 215 -5.92 5.24 8.15
N LEU A 216 -5.22 4.13 8.38
CA LEU A 216 -5.71 2.82 8.02
C LEU A 216 -7.06 2.49 8.67
N ILE A 217 -7.24 2.80 9.97
CA ILE A 217 -8.52 2.64 10.67
C ILE A 217 -9.62 3.48 10.02
N LYS A 218 -9.33 4.75 9.69
CA LYS A 218 -10.29 5.65 9.06
C LYS A 218 -10.71 5.16 7.68
N ILE A 219 -9.76 4.74 6.85
CA ILE A 219 -10.00 4.21 5.50
C ILE A 219 -10.87 2.95 5.58
N PHE A 220 -10.51 1.98 6.41
CA PHE A 220 -11.29 0.75 6.56
C PHE A 220 -12.71 1.00 7.09
N LYS A 221 -12.92 2.03 7.89
CA LYS A 221 -14.27 2.45 8.29
C LYS A 221 -15.05 3.09 7.14
N LEU A 222 -14.38 3.88 6.29
CA LEU A 222 -15.01 4.50 5.13
C LEU A 222 -15.57 3.44 4.17
N PHE A 223 -14.83 2.35 3.98
CA PHE A 223 -15.22 1.26 3.07
C PHE A 223 -15.87 0.05 3.77
N GLU A 224 -16.21 0.16 5.06
CA GLU A 224 -16.66 -0.98 5.88
C GLU A 224 -17.83 -1.78 5.28
N SER A 225 -18.81 -1.10 4.68
CA SER A 225 -19.97 -1.76 4.06
C SER A 225 -19.64 -2.61 2.82
N HIS A 226 -18.48 -2.38 2.21
CA HIS A 226 -18.01 -3.10 1.03
C HIS A 226 -17.04 -4.24 1.38
N LEU A 227 -16.53 -4.28 2.61
CA LEU A 227 -15.56 -5.29 3.04
C LEU A 227 -16.24 -6.58 3.53
N PRO A 228 -15.69 -7.77 3.28
CA PRO A 228 -14.43 -8.02 2.59
C PRO A 228 -14.56 -7.92 1.06
N ILE A 229 -13.50 -7.51 0.36
CA ILE A 229 -13.43 -7.52 -1.10
C ILE A 229 -12.48 -8.62 -1.55
N LEU A 230 -12.93 -9.42 -2.52
CA LEU A 230 -12.16 -10.49 -3.15
C LEU A 230 -12.24 -10.31 -4.67
N ASN A 231 -11.12 -10.47 -5.36
CA ASN A 231 -11.13 -10.55 -6.81
C ASN A 231 -11.48 -11.96 -7.32
N GLY A 232 -11.64 -12.12 -8.65
CA GLY A 232 -12.01 -13.39 -9.25
C GLY A 232 -11.06 -14.55 -8.92
N LEU A 233 -9.74 -14.29 -8.85
CA LEU A 233 -8.75 -15.31 -8.49
C LEU A 233 -8.86 -15.72 -7.01
N SER A 234 -9.09 -14.78 -6.12
CA SER A 234 -9.24 -15.08 -4.70
C SER A 234 -10.52 -15.85 -4.39
N LEU A 235 -11.59 -15.59 -5.13
CA LEU A 235 -12.82 -16.38 -5.06
C LEU A 235 -12.60 -17.84 -5.50
N GLN A 236 -11.90 -18.06 -6.60
CA GLN A 236 -11.55 -19.41 -7.09
C GLN A 236 -10.65 -20.18 -6.10
N ARG A 237 -9.77 -19.49 -5.36
CA ARG A 237 -8.87 -20.09 -4.37
C ARG A 237 -9.54 -20.50 -3.07
N GLY A 238 -10.79 -20.08 -2.84
CA GLY A 238 -11.57 -20.49 -1.68
C GLY A 238 -10.97 -20.07 -0.33
N TYR A 239 -10.44 -18.85 -0.21
CA TYR A 239 -9.86 -18.36 1.06
C TYR A 239 -10.88 -18.39 2.20
N ASN A 240 -10.48 -18.98 3.33
CA ASN A 240 -11.27 -18.89 4.56
C ASN A 240 -11.08 -17.50 5.20
N ILE A 241 -11.93 -16.57 4.83
CA ILE A 241 -11.86 -15.17 5.27
C ILE A 241 -11.94 -15.05 6.79
N SER A 242 -12.84 -15.78 7.44
CA SER A 242 -12.97 -15.74 8.92
C SER A 242 -11.69 -16.17 9.60
N ALA A 243 -11.04 -17.24 9.14
CA ALA A 243 -9.77 -17.69 9.70
C ALA A 243 -8.63 -16.67 9.50
N ILE A 244 -8.64 -15.95 8.37
CA ILE A 244 -7.70 -14.86 8.10
C ILE A 244 -7.95 -13.71 9.08
N GLU A 245 -9.20 -13.26 9.20
CA GLU A 245 -9.60 -12.14 10.06
C GLU A 245 -9.30 -12.41 11.55
N TYR A 246 -9.51 -13.64 12.02
CA TYR A 246 -9.19 -14.00 13.41
C TYR A 246 -7.69 -13.88 13.72
N LYS A 247 -6.83 -14.20 12.75
CA LYS A 247 -5.38 -14.00 12.91
C LYS A 247 -5.01 -12.52 12.77
N GLN A 248 -5.65 -11.80 11.87
CA GLN A 248 -5.36 -10.41 11.61
C GLN A 248 -5.74 -9.50 12.78
N ILE A 249 -6.89 -9.68 13.41
CA ILE A 249 -7.31 -8.84 14.54
C ILE A 249 -6.28 -8.91 15.69
N ARG A 250 -5.76 -10.10 15.97
CA ARG A 250 -4.69 -10.25 16.98
C ARG A 250 -3.43 -9.47 16.56
N ARG A 251 -2.98 -9.66 15.33
CA ARG A 251 -1.79 -8.97 14.81
C ARG A 251 -1.98 -7.46 14.78
N PHE A 252 -3.14 -6.99 14.35
CA PHE A 252 -3.48 -5.59 14.29
C PHE A 252 -3.41 -4.93 15.68
N CYS A 253 -4.06 -5.52 16.70
CA CYS A 253 -4.00 -5.01 18.05
C CYS A 253 -2.58 -4.98 18.62
N LEU A 254 -1.75 -6.01 18.36
CA LEU A 254 -0.34 -6.00 18.73
C LEU A 254 0.45 -4.87 18.05
N ASN A 255 0.16 -4.61 16.80
CA ASN A 255 0.80 -3.54 16.05
C ASN A 255 0.38 -2.15 16.57
N LEU A 256 -0.89 -1.96 16.94
CA LEU A 256 -1.33 -0.74 17.60
C LEU A 256 -0.59 -0.50 18.91
N MET A 257 -0.41 -1.55 19.73
CA MET A 257 0.39 -1.45 20.96
C MET A 257 1.84 -1.06 20.67
N LYS A 258 2.47 -1.67 19.66
CA LYS A 258 3.83 -1.31 19.21
C LYS A 258 3.91 0.13 18.70
N GLY A 259 2.88 0.58 17.99
CA GLY A 259 2.75 1.93 17.44
C GLY A 259 2.43 3.02 18.48
N GLY A 260 2.35 2.67 19.78
CA GLY A 260 2.20 3.64 20.86
C GLY A 260 0.75 4.02 21.20
N PHE A 261 -0.24 3.26 20.73
CA PHE A 261 -1.63 3.44 21.17
C PHE A 261 -1.81 3.04 22.65
N SER A 262 -2.71 3.76 23.34
CA SER A 262 -3.05 3.40 24.71
C SER A 262 -3.75 2.03 24.78
N TYR A 263 -3.59 1.32 25.90
CA TYR A 263 -4.32 0.05 26.12
C TYR A 263 -5.83 0.21 25.92
N LYS A 264 -6.39 1.33 26.42
CA LYS A 264 -7.81 1.66 26.28
C LYS A 264 -8.24 1.75 24.81
N ASP A 265 -7.43 2.39 23.97
CA ASP A 265 -7.73 2.52 22.53
C ASP A 265 -7.59 1.21 21.79
N VAL A 266 -6.57 0.41 22.12
CA VAL A 266 -6.40 -0.94 21.58
C VAL A 266 -7.59 -1.82 21.92
N MET A 267 -8.06 -1.79 23.18
CA MET A 267 -9.20 -2.61 23.61
C MET A 267 -10.53 -2.13 23.01
N ARG A 268 -10.69 -0.81 22.81
CA ARG A 268 -11.85 -0.26 22.08
C ARG A 268 -11.86 -0.75 20.64
N THR A 269 -10.71 -0.70 19.97
CA THR A 269 -10.52 -1.18 18.59
C THR A 269 -10.75 -2.69 18.49
N PHE A 270 -10.19 -3.47 19.41
CA PHE A 270 -10.42 -4.91 19.49
C PHE A 270 -11.90 -5.25 19.63
N LYS A 271 -12.61 -4.60 20.56
CA LYS A 271 -14.04 -4.82 20.80
C LYS A 271 -14.87 -4.51 19.55
N TYR A 272 -14.54 -3.40 18.86
CA TYR A 272 -15.23 -2.99 17.64
C TYR A 272 -15.08 -4.06 16.55
N TYR A 273 -13.86 -4.41 16.17
CA TYR A 273 -13.61 -5.39 15.10
C TYR A 273 -14.03 -6.81 15.47
N SER A 274 -13.93 -7.21 16.74
CA SER A 274 -14.42 -8.52 17.20
C SER A 274 -15.91 -8.69 16.95
N ARG A 275 -16.70 -7.64 17.15
CA ARG A 275 -18.14 -7.63 16.84
C ARG A 275 -18.38 -7.67 15.33
N LEU A 276 -17.67 -6.84 14.57
CA LEU A 276 -17.80 -6.74 13.12
C LEU A 276 -17.56 -8.09 12.41
N ILE A 277 -16.54 -8.85 12.84
CA ILE A 277 -16.22 -10.16 12.25
C ILE A 277 -16.91 -11.33 12.96
N LYS A 278 -17.78 -11.07 13.95
CA LYS A 278 -18.45 -12.07 14.78
C LYS A 278 -17.46 -13.07 15.38
N LEU A 279 -16.38 -12.53 16.01
CA LEU A 279 -15.33 -13.34 16.62
C LEU A 279 -15.92 -14.25 17.71
N PRO A 280 -15.68 -15.58 17.69
CA PRO A 280 -16.16 -16.48 18.74
C PRO A 280 -15.74 -16.05 20.15
N ILE A 281 -16.64 -16.17 21.12
CA ILE A 281 -16.44 -15.67 22.49
C ILE A 281 -15.17 -16.24 23.12
N TYR A 282 -14.89 -17.54 22.98
CA TYR A 282 -13.71 -18.17 23.56
C TYR A 282 -12.41 -17.59 22.98
N ILE A 283 -12.36 -17.27 21.65
CA ILE A 283 -11.22 -16.60 21.03
C ILE A 283 -11.12 -15.16 21.53
N SER A 284 -12.25 -14.47 21.66
CA SER A 284 -12.30 -13.10 22.14
C SER A 284 -11.75 -12.98 23.56
N VAL A 285 -12.15 -13.87 24.46
CA VAL A 285 -11.64 -13.92 25.83
C VAL A 285 -10.14 -14.23 25.85
N THR A 286 -9.69 -15.24 25.09
CA THR A 286 -8.27 -15.60 24.99
C THR A 286 -7.43 -14.40 24.51
N TYR A 287 -7.87 -13.67 23.48
CA TYR A 287 -7.15 -12.50 22.98
C TYR A 287 -7.18 -11.35 23.98
N HIS A 288 -8.28 -11.14 24.69
CA HIS A 288 -8.36 -10.12 25.72
C HIS A 288 -7.33 -10.38 26.84
N CYS A 289 -7.28 -11.60 27.37
CA CYS A 289 -6.29 -12.00 28.37
C CYS A 289 -4.86 -11.85 27.84
N PHE A 290 -4.61 -12.28 26.61
CA PHE A 290 -3.31 -12.16 25.97
C PHE A 290 -2.86 -10.69 25.87
N PHE A 291 -3.71 -9.78 25.41
CA PHE A 291 -3.37 -8.34 25.31
C PHE A 291 -3.12 -7.72 26.67
N SER A 292 -3.88 -8.12 27.70
CA SER A 292 -3.67 -7.66 29.08
C SER A 292 -2.28 -8.07 29.59
N ILE A 293 -1.89 -9.32 29.36
CA ILE A 293 -0.56 -9.83 29.76
C ILE A 293 0.55 -9.08 29.00
N VAL A 294 0.44 -8.95 27.69
CA VAL A 294 1.43 -8.24 26.86
C VAL A 294 1.61 -6.79 27.32
N TYR A 295 0.50 -6.10 27.62
CA TYR A 295 0.55 -4.74 28.14
C TYR A 295 1.25 -4.64 29.47
N LEU A 296 0.91 -5.52 30.43
CA LEU A 296 1.53 -5.55 31.76
C LEU A 296 3.03 -5.85 31.70
N CYS A 297 3.44 -6.80 30.86
CA CYS A 297 4.86 -7.11 30.66
C CYS A 297 5.64 -5.91 30.11
N ARG A 298 5.07 -5.20 29.12
CA ARG A 298 5.69 -4.00 28.55
C ARG A 298 5.82 -2.87 29.57
N PHE A 299 4.80 -2.68 30.41
CA PHE A 299 4.80 -1.64 31.44
C PHE A 299 5.88 -1.91 32.50
N LYS A 300 6.04 -3.17 32.94
CA LYS A 300 7.11 -3.58 33.86
C LYS A 300 8.50 -3.30 33.26
N TYR A 301 8.71 -3.64 31.98
CA TYR A 301 10.00 -3.44 31.32
C TYR A 301 10.37 -1.97 31.17
N VAL A 302 9.45 -1.10 30.81
CA VAL A 302 9.67 0.37 30.71
C VAL A 302 9.94 0.97 32.08
N LYS A 303 9.25 0.53 33.15
CA LYS A 303 9.47 0.99 34.52
C LYS A 303 10.85 0.60 35.04
N GLN A 304 11.30 -0.62 34.75
CA GLN A 304 12.65 -1.09 35.12
C GLN A 304 13.79 -0.32 34.42
N ARG A 305 13.61 0.10 33.16
CA ARG A 305 14.59 0.94 32.45
C ARG A 305 14.66 2.35 33.04
N ARG A 306 13.54 2.96 33.46
CA ARG A 306 13.50 4.28 34.09
C ARG A 306 14.11 4.31 35.50
N LEU A 307 14.20 3.16 36.17
CA LEU A 307 14.85 3.03 37.50
C LEU A 307 16.35 2.74 37.41
N LYS A 308 16.89 2.54 36.18
CA LYS A 308 18.31 2.26 35.94
C LYS A 308 19.04 3.44 35.26
N VAL A 309 18.37 4.58 35.08
CA VAL A 309 18.87 5.89 34.66
C VAL A 309 18.67 6.87 35.81
#